data_4fab89326f4ee839fe1534f50dbfea5f
#
_entry.id   4fab89326f4ee839fe1534f50dbfea5f
#
_cell.length_a   1.000
_cell.length_b   1.000
_cell.length_c   1.000
_cell.angle_alpha   90.00
_cell.angle_beta   90.00
_cell.angle_gamma   90.00
#
_symmetry.space_group_name_H-M   'P 1'
#
loop_
_entity.id
_entity.type
_entity.pdbx_description
1 polymer ?
#
loop_
_entity_poly.entity_id
_entity_poly.type
_entity_poly.pdbx_seq_one_letter_code
_entity_poly.pdbx_strand_id
1 'polypeptide(L)'
;NIEKLPFEYMEDMLVRMAHHSTAIEGNTLTQAETISILIHNFIPRDMSEREYYEVKNYRKAFNTLLEADRKITTELIKKYNKYIMENLHDLNGKFKTTQNLILGAEFEPTKPYLVPFEIEDWCNNLSYRLENAKTNEEKVEIIMDQHIKFEKIHPFNDGNGRTGRLLIIHSCLKEDLEPIIIPKEEKGKYINLLASENLKELTKWALQLQEKERDRIEKFSNKER
;
A
#
# COMPACT_ATOMS: atom_id res chain seq x y z
N ASN A 1 -0.01 -17.41 -6.56
CA ASN A 1 -1.21 -17.58 -5.73
C ASN A 1 -0.82 -17.40 -4.26
N ILE A 2 -1.51 -16.51 -3.55
CA ILE A 2 -1.27 -16.21 -2.11
C ILE A 2 -1.19 -17.48 -1.26
N GLU A 3 -2.06 -18.45 -1.52
CA GLU A 3 -2.13 -19.73 -0.79
C GLU A 3 -0.87 -20.60 -0.91
N LYS A 4 -0.02 -20.30 -1.89
CA LYS A 4 1.24 -21.04 -2.15
C LYS A 4 2.47 -20.33 -1.58
N LEU A 5 2.32 -19.15 -1.00
CA LEU A 5 3.42 -18.42 -0.42
C LEU A 5 3.78 -19.02 0.95
N PRO A 6 5.08 -19.21 1.26
CA PRO A 6 5.51 -19.70 2.57
C PRO A 6 5.02 -18.82 3.71
N PHE A 7 4.63 -19.41 4.82
CA PHE A 7 4.16 -18.66 6.00
C PHE A 7 5.21 -17.65 6.48
N GLU A 8 6.46 -18.05 6.56
CA GLU A 8 7.56 -17.17 6.98
C GLU A 8 7.74 -15.99 6.04
N TYR A 9 7.54 -16.19 4.74
CA TYR A 9 7.54 -15.10 3.76
C TYR A 9 6.38 -14.13 3.99
N MET A 10 5.20 -14.62 4.32
CA MET A 10 4.03 -13.78 4.59
C MET A 10 4.27 -12.86 5.81
N GLU A 11 4.89 -13.40 6.86
CA GLU A 11 5.29 -12.60 8.03
C GLU A 11 6.38 -11.58 7.67
N ASP A 12 7.37 -11.97 6.88
CA ASP A 12 8.40 -11.07 6.36
C ASP A 12 7.81 -9.95 5.50
N MET A 13 6.87 -10.27 4.63
CA MET A 13 6.16 -9.28 3.80
C MET A 13 5.37 -8.29 4.65
N LEU A 14 4.63 -8.76 5.65
CA LEU A 14 3.91 -7.90 6.59
C LEU A 14 4.85 -6.90 7.27
N VAL A 15 5.97 -7.37 7.80
CA VAL A 15 6.96 -6.52 8.49
C VAL A 15 7.51 -5.47 7.53
N ARG A 16 7.93 -5.87 6.34
CA ARG A 16 8.54 -4.94 5.38
C ARG A 16 7.55 -3.94 4.83
N MET A 17 6.33 -4.35 4.50
CA MET A 17 5.32 -3.39 4.03
C MET A 17 4.96 -2.38 5.12
N ALA A 18 4.82 -2.79 6.37
CA ALA A 18 4.55 -1.90 7.49
C ALA A 18 5.72 -0.94 7.72
N HIS A 19 6.95 -1.48 7.81
CA HIS A 19 8.15 -0.71 8.07
C HIS A 19 8.41 0.35 6.99
N HIS A 20 8.46 -0.04 5.73
CA HIS A 20 8.74 0.88 4.63
C HIS A 20 7.62 1.91 4.44
N SER A 21 6.37 1.47 4.44
CA SER A 21 5.23 2.37 4.18
C SER A 21 5.05 3.41 5.28
N THR A 22 5.26 3.05 6.54
CA THR A 22 5.20 4.03 7.65
C THR A 22 6.42 4.94 7.69
N ALA A 23 7.61 4.43 7.37
CA ALA A 23 8.83 5.22 7.30
C ALA A 23 8.78 6.28 6.18
N ILE A 24 8.13 5.99 5.06
CA ILE A 24 7.88 7.00 4.01
C ILE A 24 7.09 8.19 4.56
N GLU A 25 6.19 7.96 5.52
CA GLU A 25 5.40 9.00 6.19
C GLU A 25 6.09 9.58 7.45
N GLY A 26 7.34 9.21 7.71
CA GLY A 26 8.15 9.78 8.78
C GLY A 26 8.27 8.96 10.06
N ASN A 27 7.74 7.73 10.10
CA ASN A 27 7.95 6.82 11.24
C ASN A 27 9.45 6.48 11.35
N THR A 28 9.99 6.47 12.55
CA THR A 28 11.42 6.28 12.82
C THR A 28 11.78 4.88 13.33
N LEU A 29 10.81 3.99 13.48
CA LEU A 29 11.05 2.62 13.94
C LEU A 29 11.93 1.85 12.94
N THR A 30 12.87 1.09 13.47
CA THR A 30 13.70 0.17 12.65
C THR A 30 12.88 -1.05 12.21
N GLN A 31 13.39 -1.79 11.24
CA GLN A 31 12.76 -3.06 10.85
C GLN A 31 12.75 -4.06 12.00
N ALA A 32 13.82 -4.12 12.80
CA ALA A 32 13.89 -4.98 13.98
C ALA A 32 12.84 -4.61 15.03
N GLU A 33 12.63 -3.33 15.29
CA GLU A 33 11.56 -2.84 16.18
C GLU A 33 10.16 -3.15 15.62
N THR A 34 9.98 -3.06 14.33
CA THR A 34 8.74 -3.45 13.63
C THR A 34 8.45 -4.95 13.80
N ILE A 35 9.47 -5.81 13.69
CA ILE A 35 9.37 -7.25 13.97
C ILE A 35 8.91 -7.48 15.40
N SER A 36 9.51 -6.81 16.37
CA SER A 36 9.15 -6.93 17.77
C SER A 36 7.68 -6.64 18.02
N ILE A 37 7.14 -5.59 17.41
CA ILE A 37 5.74 -5.18 17.57
C ILE A 37 4.78 -6.12 16.84
N LEU A 38 5.05 -6.44 15.58
CA LEU A 38 4.12 -7.18 14.73
C LEU A 38 4.18 -8.70 14.92
N ILE A 39 5.35 -9.24 15.15
CA ILE A 39 5.56 -10.70 15.24
C ILE A 39 5.59 -11.16 16.69
N HIS A 40 6.32 -10.45 17.56
CA HIS A 40 6.52 -10.87 18.96
C HIS A 40 5.56 -10.19 19.94
N ASN A 41 4.70 -9.27 19.50
CA ASN A 41 3.79 -8.50 20.35
C ASN A 41 4.51 -7.81 21.53
N PHE A 42 5.69 -7.29 21.28
CA PHE A 42 6.59 -6.71 22.27
C PHE A 42 6.97 -5.28 21.90
N ILE A 43 6.93 -4.36 22.88
CA ILE A 43 7.37 -2.97 22.71
C ILE A 43 8.85 -2.90 23.09
N PRO A 44 9.78 -2.73 22.11
CA PRO A 44 11.21 -2.91 22.34
C PRO A 44 11.89 -1.76 23.11
N ARG A 45 11.26 -0.58 23.15
CA ARG A 45 11.77 0.63 23.83
C ARG A 45 10.63 1.62 24.03
N ASP A 46 10.91 2.68 24.76
CA ASP A 46 9.98 3.82 24.85
C ASP A 46 9.79 4.44 23.44
N MET A 47 8.54 4.65 23.08
CA MET A 47 8.13 5.25 21.82
C MET A 47 6.81 5.99 21.96
N SER A 48 6.49 6.87 21.01
CA SER A 48 5.19 7.52 20.99
C SER A 48 4.08 6.53 20.66
N GLU A 49 2.89 6.73 21.22
CA GLU A 49 1.71 5.94 20.83
C GLU A 49 1.45 5.99 19.33
N ARG A 50 1.70 7.16 18.71
CA ARG A 50 1.54 7.34 17.29
C ARG A 50 2.43 6.37 16.49
N GLU A 51 3.74 6.33 16.73
CA GLU A 51 4.65 5.43 16.03
C GLU A 51 4.29 3.96 16.25
N TYR A 52 3.91 3.60 17.48
CA TYR A 52 3.45 2.26 17.80
C TYR A 52 2.22 1.84 17.00
N TYR A 53 1.16 2.67 17.01
CA TYR A 53 -0.08 2.33 16.30
C TYR A 53 0.09 2.38 14.79
N GLU A 54 0.88 3.27 14.24
CA GLU A 54 1.19 3.31 12.81
C GLU A 54 1.66 1.94 12.30
N VAL A 55 2.50 1.26 13.05
CA VAL A 55 3.03 -0.08 12.71
C VAL A 55 2.04 -1.18 13.11
N LYS A 56 1.55 -1.16 14.34
CA LYS A 56 0.64 -2.18 14.89
C LYS A 56 -0.60 -2.38 14.03
N ASN A 57 -1.14 -1.32 13.49
CA ASN A 57 -2.34 -1.30 12.66
C ASN A 57 -2.21 -2.16 11.39
N TYR A 58 -0.99 -2.37 10.89
CA TYR A 58 -0.76 -3.15 9.67
C TYR A 58 -1.13 -4.63 9.81
N ARG A 59 -1.07 -5.23 11.00
CA ARG A 59 -1.52 -6.62 11.20
C ARG A 59 -2.98 -6.80 10.80
N LYS A 60 -3.84 -5.91 11.27
CA LYS A 60 -5.29 -5.98 10.99
C LYS A 60 -5.60 -5.68 9.53
N ALA A 61 -4.94 -4.68 8.95
CA ALA A 61 -5.06 -4.34 7.54
C ALA A 61 -4.59 -5.50 6.64
N PHE A 62 -3.48 -6.14 6.98
CA PHE A 62 -2.94 -7.28 6.26
C PHE A 62 -3.85 -8.51 6.33
N ASN A 63 -4.37 -8.85 7.50
CA ASN A 63 -5.33 -9.95 7.63
C ASN A 63 -6.57 -9.69 6.76
N THR A 64 -7.07 -8.45 6.76
CA THR A 64 -8.17 -8.05 5.88
C THR A 64 -7.83 -8.23 4.41
N LEU A 65 -6.60 -7.91 3.99
CA LEU A 65 -6.14 -8.11 2.61
C LEU A 65 -6.15 -9.60 2.23
N LEU A 66 -5.68 -10.46 3.12
CA LEU A 66 -5.65 -11.91 2.86
C LEU A 66 -7.06 -12.48 2.63
N GLU A 67 -8.03 -12.03 3.42
CA GLU A 67 -9.43 -12.47 3.37
C GLU A 67 -10.25 -11.79 2.26
N ALA A 68 -9.79 -10.65 1.75
CA ALA A 68 -10.53 -9.86 0.77
C ALA A 68 -10.62 -10.54 -0.60
N ASP A 69 -11.69 -10.24 -1.32
CA ASP A 69 -11.86 -10.62 -2.71
C ASP A 69 -10.83 -9.95 -3.63
N ARG A 70 -10.72 -10.48 -4.85
CA ARG A 70 -9.87 -9.89 -5.90
C ARG A 70 -10.26 -8.45 -6.22
N LYS A 71 -11.57 -8.19 -6.34
CA LYS A 71 -12.08 -6.86 -6.70
C LYS A 71 -11.99 -5.90 -5.53
N ILE A 72 -11.31 -4.77 -5.74
CA ILE A 72 -11.31 -3.65 -4.81
C ILE A 72 -12.63 -2.88 -4.95
N THR A 73 -13.27 -2.64 -3.82
CA THR A 73 -14.51 -1.84 -3.72
C THR A 73 -14.27 -0.59 -2.89
N THR A 74 -15.17 0.38 -3.03
CA THR A 74 -15.18 1.58 -2.18
C THR A 74 -15.17 1.23 -0.69
N GLU A 75 -15.96 0.25 -0.30
CA GLU A 75 -16.05 -0.19 1.11
C GLU A 75 -14.75 -0.83 1.60
N LEU A 76 -14.06 -1.59 0.74
CA LEU A 76 -12.76 -2.17 1.09
C LEU A 76 -11.69 -1.07 1.25
N ILE A 77 -11.67 -0.06 0.38
CA ILE A 77 -10.75 1.09 0.51
C ILE A 77 -10.97 1.82 1.83
N LYS A 78 -12.22 2.09 2.19
CA LYS A 78 -12.58 2.69 3.50
C LYS A 78 -12.15 1.81 4.66
N LYS A 79 -12.34 0.51 4.56
CA LYS A 79 -11.94 -0.46 5.59
C LYS A 79 -10.42 -0.48 5.78
N TYR A 80 -9.64 -0.43 4.71
CA TYR A 80 -8.19 -0.33 4.78
C TYR A 80 -7.74 0.94 5.49
N ASN A 81 -8.27 2.10 5.09
CA ASN A 81 -7.94 3.36 5.76
C ASN A 81 -8.36 3.35 7.24
N LYS A 82 -9.54 2.81 7.54
CA LYS A 82 -10.03 2.67 8.92
C LYS A 82 -9.02 1.92 9.79
N TYR A 83 -8.51 0.79 9.32
CA TYR A 83 -7.58 0.00 10.11
C TYR A 83 -6.19 0.61 10.17
N ILE A 84 -5.68 1.13 9.05
CA ILE A 84 -4.37 1.81 9.02
C ILE A 84 -4.34 3.02 9.95
N MET A 85 -5.45 3.74 10.07
CA MET A 85 -5.57 4.96 10.87
C MET A 85 -6.26 4.76 12.23
N GLU A 86 -6.49 3.52 12.66
CA GLU A 86 -7.08 3.20 13.95
C GLU A 86 -6.21 3.77 15.09
N ASN A 87 -6.83 4.47 16.03
CA ASN A 87 -6.15 5.21 17.12
C ASN A 87 -5.22 6.37 16.67
N LEU A 88 -5.22 6.73 15.39
CA LEU A 88 -4.40 7.80 14.83
C LEU A 88 -5.22 9.00 14.37
N HIS A 89 -6.45 8.77 13.91
CA HIS A 89 -7.33 9.82 13.40
C HIS A 89 -8.80 9.46 13.62
N ASP A 90 -9.58 10.41 14.16
CA ASP A 90 -11.00 10.20 14.49
C ASP A 90 -11.90 9.97 13.27
N LEU A 91 -11.50 10.51 12.12
CA LEU A 91 -12.23 10.36 10.85
C LEU A 91 -11.70 9.21 9.99
N ASN A 92 -11.00 8.23 10.59
CA ASN A 92 -10.50 7.07 9.86
C ASN A 92 -11.64 6.32 9.15
N GLY A 93 -11.36 5.84 7.95
CA GLY A 93 -12.31 5.09 7.13
C GLY A 93 -13.46 5.91 6.54
N LYS A 94 -13.41 7.25 6.69
CA LYS A 94 -14.40 8.17 6.11
C LYS A 94 -13.73 9.06 5.08
N PHE A 95 -14.40 9.27 3.94
CA PHE A 95 -13.93 10.23 2.97
C PHE A 95 -13.91 11.65 3.55
N LYS A 96 -12.96 12.44 3.10
CA LYS A 96 -12.84 13.85 3.49
C LYS A 96 -14.11 14.62 3.16
N THR A 97 -14.48 15.55 4.04
CA THR A 97 -15.59 16.49 3.86
C THR A 97 -15.12 17.92 3.63
N THR A 98 -13.85 18.18 3.93
CA THR A 98 -13.17 19.45 3.70
C THR A 98 -12.03 19.25 2.73
N GLN A 99 -11.71 20.30 1.94
CA GLN A 99 -10.60 20.24 1.00
C GLN A 99 -9.28 20.10 1.76
N ASN A 100 -8.46 19.14 1.33
CA ASN A 100 -7.09 19.00 1.79
C ASN A 100 -6.11 19.44 0.70
N LEU A 101 -4.88 19.69 1.09
CA LEU A 101 -3.78 20.01 0.19
C LEU A 101 -2.66 18.99 0.41
N ILE A 102 -1.96 18.67 -0.66
CA ILE A 102 -0.75 17.86 -0.62
C ILE A 102 0.42 18.81 -0.61
N LEU A 103 1.21 18.79 0.45
CA LEU A 103 2.36 19.67 0.58
C LEU A 103 3.35 19.45 -0.57
N GLY A 104 3.67 20.54 -1.29
CA GLY A 104 4.58 20.50 -2.43
C GLY A 104 3.97 19.99 -3.74
N ALA A 105 2.68 19.64 -3.78
CA ALA A 105 2.01 19.27 -5.01
C ALA A 105 1.60 20.52 -5.81
N GLU A 106 1.76 20.45 -7.13
CA GLU A 106 1.33 21.50 -8.06
C GLU A 106 -0.14 21.35 -8.50
N PHE A 107 -0.79 20.28 -8.08
CA PHE A 107 -2.20 20.02 -8.40
C PHE A 107 -3.07 20.08 -7.14
N GLU A 108 -4.35 20.39 -7.35
CA GLU A 108 -5.37 20.34 -6.30
C GLU A 108 -6.00 18.94 -6.27
N PRO A 109 -6.03 18.27 -5.09
CA PRO A 109 -6.73 17.00 -4.96
C PRO A 109 -8.22 17.10 -5.29
N THR A 110 -8.85 15.97 -5.61
CA THR A 110 -10.28 15.89 -5.90
C THR A 110 -11.10 16.58 -4.80
N LYS A 111 -12.08 17.38 -5.22
CA LYS A 111 -12.97 18.08 -4.28
C LYS A 111 -13.80 17.08 -3.49
N PRO A 112 -14.07 17.35 -2.19
CA PRO A 112 -14.74 16.39 -1.30
C PRO A 112 -16.03 15.80 -1.86
N TYR A 113 -16.89 16.59 -2.47
CA TYR A 113 -18.17 16.12 -3.00
C TYR A 113 -18.04 15.21 -4.24
N LEU A 114 -16.89 15.21 -4.91
CA LEU A 114 -16.61 14.34 -6.06
C LEU A 114 -15.94 13.02 -5.64
N VAL A 115 -15.33 12.95 -4.46
CA VAL A 115 -14.57 11.78 -4.01
C VAL A 115 -15.34 10.47 -4.11
N PRO A 116 -16.60 10.36 -3.64
CA PRO A 116 -17.34 9.09 -3.71
C PRO A 116 -17.49 8.58 -5.15
N PHE A 117 -17.76 9.48 -6.09
CA PHE A 117 -17.91 9.14 -7.51
C PHE A 117 -16.58 8.75 -8.16
N GLU A 118 -15.52 9.52 -7.92
CA GLU A 118 -14.21 9.24 -8.49
C GLU A 118 -13.58 7.97 -7.92
N ILE A 119 -13.81 7.62 -6.66
CA ILE A 119 -13.35 6.35 -6.08
C ILE A 119 -14.14 5.18 -6.66
N GLU A 120 -15.44 5.30 -6.86
CA GLU A 120 -16.22 4.25 -7.51
C GLU A 120 -15.76 4.00 -8.94
N ASP A 121 -15.54 5.07 -9.72
CA ASP A 121 -14.96 4.99 -11.06
C ASP A 121 -13.56 4.39 -11.05
N TRP A 122 -12.73 4.77 -10.07
CA TRP A 122 -11.40 4.22 -9.89
C TRP A 122 -11.44 2.69 -9.68
N CYS A 123 -12.34 2.21 -8.81
CA CYS A 123 -12.52 0.78 -8.56
C CYS A 123 -12.96 0.03 -9.82
N ASN A 124 -13.94 0.57 -10.53
CA ASN A 124 -14.46 -0.03 -11.76
C ASN A 124 -13.41 -0.05 -12.88
N ASN A 125 -12.67 1.02 -13.05
CA ASN A 125 -11.60 1.13 -14.05
C ASN A 125 -10.46 0.14 -13.74
N LEU A 126 -10.03 0.02 -12.48
CA LEU A 126 -9.01 -0.95 -12.09
C LEU A 126 -9.44 -2.38 -12.43
N SER A 127 -10.65 -2.77 -12.01
CA SER A 127 -11.19 -4.10 -12.27
C SER A 127 -11.26 -4.40 -13.77
N TYR A 128 -11.86 -3.50 -14.55
CA TYR A 128 -12.00 -3.65 -15.98
C TYR A 128 -10.65 -3.76 -16.70
N ARG A 129 -9.70 -2.89 -16.36
CA ARG A 129 -8.38 -2.88 -16.99
C ARG A 129 -7.59 -4.15 -16.67
N LEU A 130 -7.60 -4.61 -15.40
CA LEU A 130 -6.91 -5.84 -15.00
C LEU A 130 -7.51 -7.09 -15.64
N GLU A 131 -8.84 -7.15 -15.79
CA GLU A 131 -9.53 -8.26 -16.47
C GLU A 131 -9.19 -8.35 -17.96
N ASN A 132 -8.86 -7.23 -18.60
CA ASN A 132 -8.52 -7.16 -20.00
C ASN A 132 -7.01 -7.14 -20.29
N ALA A 133 -6.16 -7.06 -19.28
CA ALA A 133 -4.71 -7.10 -19.42
C ALA A 133 -4.24 -8.43 -19.99
N LYS A 134 -3.28 -8.40 -20.92
CA LYS A 134 -2.76 -9.59 -21.63
C LYS A 134 -1.46 -10.12 -21.02
N THR A 135 -0.69 -9.25 -20.39
CA THR A 135 0.61 -9.60 -19.80
C THR A 135 0.73 -9.12 -18.36
N ASN A 136 1.68 -9.68 -17.65
CA ASN A 136 1.97 -9.22 -16.27
C ASN A 136 2.52 -7.80 -16.26
N GLU A 137 3.28 -7.41 -17.26
CA GLU A 137 3.80 -6.05 -17.45
C GLU A 137 2.64 -5.04 -17.60
N GLU A 138 1.64 -5.37 -18.41
CA GLU A 138 0.43 -4.56 -18.55
C GLU A 138 -0.32 -4.42 -17.23
N LYS A 139 -0.42 -5.51 -16.45
CA LYS A 139 -1.03 -5.45 -15.11
C LYS A 139 -0.26 -4.52 -14.18
N VAL A 140 1.06 -4.60 -14.18
CA VAL A 140 1.90 -3.70 -13.35
C VAL A 140 1.74 -2.24 -13.78
N GLU A 141 1.73 -1.96 -15.09
CA GLU A 141 1.47 -0.61 -15.58
C GLU A 141 0.11 -0.07 -15.14
N ILE A 142 -0.94 -0.89 -15.22
CA ILE A 142 -2.28 -0.54 -14.76
C ILE A 142 -2.29 -0.23 -13.26
N ILE A 143 -1.64 -1.07 -12.46
CA ILE A 143 -1.57 -0.88 -10.99
C ILE A 143 -0.84 0.44 -10.67
N MET A 144 0.25 0.73 -11.35
CA MET A 144 1.01 1.97 -11.14
C MET A 144 0.24 3.21 -11.60
N ASP A 145 -0.42 3.16 -12.75
CA ASP A 145 -1.28 4.24 -13.24
C ASP A 145 -2.44 4.52 -12.28
N GLN A 146 -3.10 3.48 -11.81
CA GLN A 146 -4.18 3.59 -10.82
C GLN A 146 -3.67 4.11 -9.46
N HIS A 147 -2.44 3.78 -9.09
CA HIS A 147 -1.83 4.35 -7.89
C HIS A 147 -1.62 5.87 -8.02
N ILE A 148 -1.08 6.34 -9.15
CA ILE A 148 -0.96 7.79 -9.43
C ILE A 148 -2.32 8.47 -9.29
N LYS A 149 -3.37 7.90 -9.90
CA LYS A 149 -4.74 8.44 -9.86
C LYS A 149 -5.31 8.44 -8.45
N PHE A 150 -5.08 7.40 -7.66
CA PHE A 150 -5.51 7.32 -6.27
C PHE A 150 -4.89 8.44 -5.42
N GLU A 151 -3.58 8.65 -5.55
CA GLU A 151 -2.87 9.72 -4.82
C GLU A 151 -3.39 11.12 -5.22
N LYS A 152 -3.81 11.31 -6.48
CA LYS A 152 -4.43 12.57 -6.95
C LYS A 152 -5.83 12.78 -6.41
N ILE A 153 -6.62 11.73 -6.25
CA ILE A 153 -7.94 11.81 -5.61
C ILE A 153 -7.78 12.23 -4.15
N HIS A 154 -6.82 11.64 -3.45
CA HIS A 154 -6.50 11.94 -2.05
C HIS A 154 -7.75 11.92 -1.16
N PRO A 155 -8.43 10.74 -1.07
CA PRO A 155 -9.83 10.67 -0.63
C PRO A 155 -10.05 10.86 0.85
N PHE A 156 -9.01 10.66 1.69
CA PHE A 156 -9.11 10.69 3.14
C PHE A 156 -8.47 11.94 3.74
N ASN A 157 -8.80 12.24 5.00
CA ASN A 157 -8.14 13.33 5.74
C ASN A 157 -6.66 13.00 6.04
N ASP A 158 -6.35 11.73 6.28
CA ASP A 158 -4.99 11.23 6.52
C ASP A 158 -4.87 9.76 6.10
N GLY A 159 -3.65 9.27 5.94
CA GLY A 159 -3.37 7.88 5.59
C GLY A 159 -3.54 7.56 4.10
N ASN A 160 -3.64 8.55 3.22
CA ASN A 160 -3.81 8.32 1.78
C ASN A 160 -2.64 7.54 1.17
N GLY A 161 -1.41 7.94 1.44
CA GLY A 161 -0.21 7.25 0.94
C GLY A 161 -0.11 5.81 1.43
N ARG A 162 -0.32 5.59 2.72
CA ARG A 162 -0.33 4.24 3.33
C ARG A 162 -1.42 3.35 2.75
N THR A 163 -2.64 3.90 2.60
CA THR A 163 -3.75 3.19 1.96
C THR A 163 -3.45 2.88 0.50
N GLY A 164 -2.95 3.85 -0.26
CA GLY A 164 -2.57 3.67 -1.68
C GLY A 164 -1.51 2.59 -1.87
N ARG A 165 -0.48 2.55 -1.04
CA ARG A 165 0.55 1.50 -1.11
C ARG A 165 0.02 0.12 -0.72
N LEU A 166 -0.93 0.04 0.21
CA LEU A 166 -1.61 -1.23 0.51
C LEU A 166 -2.47 -1.72 -0.65
N LEU A 167 -3.13 -0.81 -1.39
CA LEU A 167 -3.89 -1.14 -2.60
C LEU A 167 -3.00 -1.69 -3.72
N ILE A 168 -1.76 -1.21 -3.85
CA ILE A 168 -0.77 -1.81 -4.76
C ILE A 168 -0.53 -3.27 -4.40
N ILE A 169 -0.23 -3.55 -3.13
CA ILE A 169 0.07 -4.92 -2.66
C ILE A 169 -1.15 -5.83 -2.84
N HIS A 170 -2.34 -5.35 -2.50
CA HIS A 170 -3.60 -6.08 -2.75
C HIS A 170 -3.71 -6.46 -4.22
N SER A 171 -3.58 -5.49 -5.11
CA SER A 171 -3.72 -5.71 -6.55
C SER A 171 -2.70 -6.73 -7.06
N CYS A 172 -1.43 -6.61 -6.66
CA CYS A 172 -0.40 -7.57 -7.04
C CYS A 172 -0.73 -8.99 -6.58
N LEU A 173 -1.03 -9.18 -5.30
CA LEU A 173 -1.28 -10.50 -4.74
C LEU A 173 -2.54 -11.17 -5.32
N LYS A 174 -3.59 -10.40 -5.57
CA LYS A 174 -4.84 -10.92 -6.15
C LYS A 174 -4.76 -11.16 -7.66
N GLU A 175 -3.72 -10.64 -8.31
CA GLU A 175 -3.41 -10.90 -9.73
C GLU A 175 -2.29 -11.94 -9.91
N ASP A 176 -1.92 -12.65 -8.84
CA ASP A 176 -0.82 -13.63 -8.82
C ASP A 176 0.55 -13.04 -9.22
N LEU A 177 0.75 -11.76 -8.91
CA LEU A 177 2.01 -11.05 -9.09
C LEU A 177 2.78 -10.96 -7.77
N GLU A 178 4.10 -10.84 -7.86
CA GLU A 178 4.92 -10.51 -6.70
C GLU A 178 4.53 -9.13 -6.17
N PRO A 179 4.43 -8.95 -4.84
CA PRO A 179 4.06 -7.66 -4.27
C PRO A 179 5.13 -6.59 -4.55
N ILE A 180 4.67 -5.36 -4.77
CA ILE A 180 5.53 -4.20 -4.94
C ILE A 180 5.58 -3.44 -3.62
N ILE A 181 6.69 -3.56 -2.90
CA ILE A 181 6.94 -2.85 -1.66
C ILE A 181 7.91 -1.71 -1.95
N ILE A 182 7.45 -0.47 -1.79
CA ILE A 182 8.25 0.72 -2.05
C ILE A 182 9.29 0.87 -0.93
N PRO A 183 10.61 0.81 -1.23
CA PRO A 183 11.64 0.94 -0.20
C PRO A 183 11.71 2.37 0.33
N LYS A 184 11.81 2.53 1.63
CA LYS A 184 11.94 3.85 2.27
C LYS A 184 13.19 4.61 1.82
N GLU A 185 14.24 3.90 1.49
CA GLU A 185 15.51 4.44 0.99
C GLU A 185 15.36 5.13 -0.37
N GLU A 186 14.36 4.73 -1.14
CA GLU A 186 14.04 5.31 -2.45
C GLU A 186 12.83 6.25 -2.42
N LYS A 187 12.47 6.76 -1.24
CA LYS A 187 11.34 7.70 -1.06
C LYS A 187 11.40 8.88 -2.02
N GLY A 188 12.56 9.50 -2.21
CA GLY A 188 12.74 10.64 -3.12
C GLY A 188 12.40 10.29 -4.56
N LYS A 189 12.88 9.14 -5.05
CA LYS A 189 12.55 8.62 -6.38
C LYS A 189 11.06 8.37 -6.53
N TYR A 190 10.44 7.71 -5.55
CA TYR A 190 9.01 7.41 -5.53
C TYR A 190 8.16 8.69 -5.63
N ILE A 191 8.42 9.67 -4.78
CA ILE A 191 7.69 10.94 -4.77
C ILE A 191 7.88 11.69 -6.09
N ASN A 192 9.09 11.75 -6.65
CA ASN A 192 9.36 12.42 -7.92
C ASN A 192 8.63 11.75 -9.09
N LEU A 193 8.58 10.41 -9.12
CA LEU A 193 7.86 9.68 -10.17
C LEU A 193 6.34 9.89 -10.09
N LEU A 194 5.78 9.98 -8.88
CA LEU A 194 4.37 10.32 -8.70
C LEU A 194 4.09 11.77 -9.12
N ALA A 195 4.88 12.73 -8.67
CA ALA A 195 4.69 14.14 -8.96
C ALA A 195 4.81 14.45 -10.47
N SER A 196 5.74 13.82 -11.15
CA SER A 196 5.93 13.95 -12.60
C SER A 196 4.97 13.12 -13.44
N GLU A 197 4.18 12.25 -12.80
CA GLU A 197 3.29 11.28 -13.47
C GLU A 197 4.03 10.44 -14.53
N ASN A 198 5.31 10.14 -14.30
CA ASN A 198 6.14 9.39 -15.22
C ASN A 198 5.84 7.89 -15.12
N LEU A 199 4.71 7.49 -15.70
CA LEU A 199 4.21 6.12 -15.66
C LEU A 199 5.20 5.12 -16.23
N LYS A 200 5.89 5.46 -17.31
CA LYS A 200 6.87 4.56 -17.93
C LYS A 200 8.01 4.20 -16.98
N GLU A 201 8.63 5.20 -16.36
CA GLU A 201 9.72 4.97 -15.41
C GLU A 201 9.22 4.34 -14.09
N LEU A 202 8.04 4.72 -13.63
CA LEU A 202 7.42 4.13 -12.45
C LEU A 202 7.14 2.62 -12.68
N THR A 203 6.59 2.26 -13.82
CA THR A 203 6.33 0.85 -14.20
C THR A 203 7.63 0.06 -14.29
N LYS A 204 8.63 0.61 -14.96
CA LYS A 204 9.96 -0.03 -15.08
C LYS A 204 10.58 -0.30 -13.71
N TRP A 205 10.53 0.67 -12.82
CA TRP A 205 11.03 0.52 -11.46
C TRP A 205 10.23 -0.50 -10.65
N ALA A 206 8.88 -0.49 -10.78
CA ALA A 206 8.01 -1.47 -10.14
C ALA A 206 8.35 -2.91 -10.57
N LEU A 207 8.62 -3.14 -11.85
CA LEU A 207 9.06 -4.45 -12.36
C LEU A 207 10.41 -4.89 -11.77
N GLN A 208 11.34 -3.94 -11.60
CA GLN A 208 12.63 -4.23 -10.93
C GLN A 208 12.45 -4.59 -9.45
N LEU A 209 11.50 -3.95 -8.76
CA LEU A 209 11.17 -4.29 -7.38
C LEU A 209 10.54 -5.70 -7.29
N GLN A 210 9.70 -6.06 -8.24
CA GLN A 210 9.10 -7.41 -8.31
C GLN A 210 10.16 -8.49 -8.58
N GLU A 211 11.15 -8.22 -9.42
CA GLU A 211 12.26 -9.15 -9.67
C GLU A 211 13.03 -9.47 -8.38
N LYS A 212 13.37 -8.43 -7.60
CA LYS A 212 14.00 -8.61 -6.29
C LYS A 212 13.11 -9.37 -5.31
N GLU A 213 11.81 -9.13 -5.38
CA GLU A 213 10.84 -9.81 -4.52
C GLU A 213 10.69 -11.28 -4.87
N ARG A 214 10.72 -11.63 -6.15
CA ARG A 214 10.75 -13.02 -6.63
C ARG A 214 11.94 -13.79 -6.07
N ASP A 215 13.14 -13.21 -6.17
CA ASP A 215 14.35 -13.80 -5.59
C ASP A 215 14.22 -14.02 -4.08
N ARG A 216 13.53 -13.11 -3.40
CA ARG A 216 13.27 -13.23 -1.95
C ARG A 216 12.30 -14.37 -1.65
N ILE A 217 11.21 -14.48 -2.37
CA ILE A 217 10.23 -15.57 -2.23
C ILE A 217 10.91 -16.93 -2.43
N GLU A 218 11.78 -17.05 -3.43
CA GLU A 218 12.53 -18.28 -3.68
C GLU A 218 13.43 -18.67 -2.52
N LYS A 219 14.08 -17.71 -1.86
CA LYS A 219 14.92 -17.99 -0.67
C LYS A 219 14.12 -18.56 0.49
N PHE A 220 12.90 -18.08 0.72
CA PHE A 220 12.01 -18.64 1.74
C PHE A 220 11.52 -20.03 1.36
N SER A 221 11.13 -20.24 0.11
CA SER A 221 10.65 -21.53 -0.41
C SER A 221 11.71 -22.63 -0.35
N ASN A 222 12.99 -22.28 -0.49
CA ASN A 222 14.11 -23.25 -0.42
C ASN A 222 14.52 -23.62 1.01
N LYS A 223 14.11 -22.86 2.03
CA LYS A 223 14.36 -23.19 3.44
C LYS A 223 13.38 -24.23 3.99
N GLU A 224 12.23 -24.39 3.37
CA GLU A 224 11.21 -25.36 3.76
C GLU A 224 11.46 -26.78 3.19
N ARG A 225 12.51 -26.97 2.41
CA ARG A 225 12.95 -28.27 1.87
C ARG A 225 14.14 -28.80 2.65
#